data_383441c42a5724a2d32993627679691f
#
_entry.id   383441c42a5724a2d32993627679691f
#
_cell.length_a   1.000
_cell.length_b   1.000
_cell.length_c   1.000
_cell.angle_alpha   90.00
_cell.angle_beta   90.00
_cell.angle_gamma   90.00
#
_symmetry.space_group_name_H-M   'P 1'
#
loop_
_entity.id
_entity.type
_entity.pdbx_description
1 polymer ?
#
loop_
_entity_poly.entity_id
_entity_poly.type
_entity_poly.pdbx_seq_one_letter_code
_entity_poly.pdbx_strand_id
1 'polypeptide(L)'
;MKELELKYGCNPNQKPARVFVDEGDLPITVLNGRPGYINLLDALNGWQLVKELKEATGLPAATSFKHVSPAGAAIGKPLSDTLKQIYFTDGVELSPLACAYARARGADRMSSFGDFISLSDECDEATALLIKKEVSDGVIAPAFSNKALEILKAKKNGNYCVIQIDPAYVPPATEVKQVFGVKFEQGHNFIKIDESCLSNIVTKNKNLSEDEKHNLIIALITLKYTQSNSVCYVKDGQAIGIGAGQQSRVHCTRLAGQKADNWWLRQSPKVLGLQFVDGIKRADRDNAIDVYIGEEYEDVLAEGSWQRIFKVKPEVFTREEKKEWLAKNTDVALGSDAFFPFGDNIERAHKSGVTVIAQPGGSVRDDQVIETADKYNMVMCFNGIRLFHH
;
A
#
# COMPACT_ATOMS: atom_id res chain seq x y z
N MET A 1 -14.49 -27.10 1.86
CA MET A 1 -15.25 -26.63 3.06
C MET A 1 -16.13 -25.46 2.65
N LYS A 2 -17.43 -25.56 2.83
CA LYS A 2 -18.39 -24.53 2.35
C LYS A 2 -18.50 -23.28 3.23
N GLU A 3 -18.19 -23.43 4.50
CA GLU A 3 -18.24 -22.30 5.47
C GLU A 3 -17.17 -22.41 6.55
N LEU A 4 -16.83 -21.27 7.16
CA LEU A 4 -15.95 -21.12 8.29
C LEU A 4 -16.63 -20.27 9.37
N GLU A 5 -16.84 -20.85 10.55
CA GLU A 5 -17.38 -20.11 11.72
C GLU A 5 -16.30 -19.18 12.28
N LEU A 6 -16.71 -17.96 12.62
CA LEU A 6 -15.85 -16.92 13.19
C LEU A 6 -16.24 -16.63 14.63
N LYS A 7 -15.28 -16.18 15.42
CA LYS A 7 -15.49 -15.83 16.83
C LYS A 7 -16.51 -14.70 16.99
N TYR A 8 -16.49 -13.72 16.11
CA TYR A 8 -17.39 -12.56 15.99
C TYR A 8 -17.20 -11.87 14.64
N GLY A 9 -18.07 -10.95 14.27
CA GLY A 9 -17.98 -10.13 13.07
C GLY A 9 -16.95 -9.01 13.19
N CYS A 10 -17.26 -7.79 12.70
CA CYS A 10 -16.35 -6.64 12.86
C CYS A 10 -16.08 -6.30 14.33
N ASN A 11 -17.06 -6.51 15.22
CA ASN A 11 -16.98 -6.21 16.64
C ASN A 11 -17.34 -7.42 17.51
N PRO A 12 -16.83 -7.52 18.75
CA PRO A 12 -17.08 -8.66 19.63
C PRO A 12 -18.56 -8.95 19.95
N ASN A 13 -19.42 -7.93 19.87
CA ASN A 13 -20.87 -8.06 20.08
C ASN A 13 -21.63 -8.55 18.85
N GLN A 14 -21.00 -8.57 17.68
CA GLN A 14 -21.62 -9.00 16.43
C GLN A 14 -21.50 -10.53 16.26
N LYS A 15 -22.41 -11.24 16.87
CA LYS A 15 -22.52 -12.72 16.86
C LYS A 15 -23.94 -13.14 16.49
N PRO A 16 -24.13 -14.27 15.77
CA PRO A 16 -23.08 -15.17 15.24
C PRO A 16 -22.32 -14.53 14.07
N ALA A 17 -21.17 -15.11 13.69
CA ALA A 17 -20.38 -14.67 12.54
C ALA A 17 -19.80 -15.88 11.80
N ARG A 18 -19.83 -15.83 10.47
CA ARG A 18 -19.27 -16.85 9.59
C ARG A 18 -18.87 -16.26 8.24
N VAL A 19 -18.00 -16.96 7.54
CA VAL A 19 -17.69 -16.76 6.12
C VAL A 19 -18.16 -17.99 5.37
N PHE A 20 -18.84 -17.82 4.26
CA PHE A 20 -19.39 -18.93 3.48
C PHE A 20 -19.53 -18.56 2.01
N VAL A 21 -19.70 -19.57 1.16
CA VAL A 21 -20.06 -19.45 -0.24
C VAL A 21 -21.40 -20.16 -0.49
N ASP A 22 -22.17 -19.63 -1.43
CA ASP A 22 -23.47 -20.23 -1.81
C ASP A 22 -23.28 -21.58 -2.50
N GLU A 23 -22.27 -21.68 -3.38
CA GLU A 23 -21.96 -22.87 -4.15
C GLU A 23 -20.48 -23.22 -4.04
N GLY A 24 -20.19 -24.52 -4.07
CA GLY A 24 -18.81 -25.05 -4.02
C GLY A 24 -18.17 -24.96 -2.64
N ASP A 25 -16.85 -24.84 -2.64
CA ASP A 25 -16.02 -24.70 -1.46
C ASP A 25 -15.43 -23.30 -1.36
N LEU A 26 -15.11 -22.86 -0.12
CA LEU A 26 -14.35 -21.65 0.13
C LEU A 26 -13.01 -21.71 -0.61
N PRO A 27 -12.59 -20.63 -1.30
CA PRO A 27 -11.31 -20.62 -2.02
C PRO A 27 -10.09 -20.56 -1.11
N ILE A 28 -10.27 -20.62 0.20
CA ILE A 28 -9.22 -20.50 1.21
C ILE A 28 -9.14 -21.72 2.11
N THR A 29 -7.90 -22.03 2.54
CA THR A 29 -7.62 -23.01 3.59
C THR A 29 -6.79 -22.33 4.69
N VAL A 30 -7.26 -22.36 5.92
CA VAL A 30 -6.51 -21.85 7.07
C VAL A 30 -5.48 -22.91 7.49
N LEU A 31 -4.21 -22.64 7.24
CA LEU A 31 -3.10 -23.54 7.57
C LEU A 31 -2.63 -23.38 9.02
N ASN A 32 -2.85 -22.22 9.63
CA ASN A 32 -2.51 -21.93 11.02
C ASN A 32 -3.29 -20.72 11.54
N GLY A 33 -3.48 -20.67 12.84
CA GLY A 33 -4.17 -19.57 13.52
C GLY A 33 -5.68 -19.58 13.32
N ARG A 34 -6.31 -18.47 13.68
CA ARG A 34 -7.77 -18.26 13.53
C ARG A 34 -8.03 -16.86 13.01
N PRO A 35 -8.29 -16.71 11.70
CA PRO A 35 -8.58 -15.39 11.13
C PRO A 35 -9.88 -14.83 11.67
N GLY A 36 -9.89 -13.52 11.95
CA GLY A 36 -11.09 -12.77 12.25
C GLY A 36 -11.80 -12.31 10.97
N TYR A 37 -12.98 -11.74 11.15
CA TYR A 37 -13.81 -11.20 10.06
C TYR A 37 -13.06 -10.17 9.21
N ILE A 38 -12.44 -9.17 9.86
CA ILE A 38 -11.68 -8.12 9.15
C ILE A 38 -10.41 -8.70 8.49
N ASN A 39 -9.74 -9.65 9.14
CA ASN A 39 -8.57 -10.32 8.54
C ASN A 39 -8.91 -10.99 7.20
N LEU A 40 -10.09 -11.61 7.10
CA LEU A 40 -10.54 -12.25 5.85
C LEU A 40 -10.93 -11.23 4.78
N LEU A 41 -11.52 -10.09 5.15
CA LEU A 41 -11.75 -8.99 4.22
C LEU A 41 -10.42 -8.45 3.66
N ASP A 42 -9.44 -8.22 4.54
CA ASP A 42 -8.09 -7.77 4.14
C ASP A 42 -7.41 -8.81 3.23
N ALA A 43 -7.43 -10.09 3.62
CA ALA A 43 -6.83 -11.18 2.88
C ALA A 43 -7.37 -11.33 1.46
N LEU A 44 -8.70 -11.33 1.31
CA LEU A 44 -9.36 -11.55 0.02
C LEU A 44 -9.25 -10.35 -0.92
N ASN A 45 -9.31 -9.12 -0.40
CA ASN A 45 -9.06 -7.92 -1.19
C ASN A 45 -7.57 -7.83 -1.59
N GLY A 46 -6.67 -8.07 -0.65
CA GLY A 46 -5.23 -8.05 -0.90
C GLY A 46 -4.78 -9.12 -1.89
N TRP A 47 -5.38 -10.32 -1.86
CA TRP A 47 -5.11 -11.36 -2.85
C TRP A 47 -5.46 -10.93 -4.28
N GLN A 48 -6.63 -10.35 -4.48
CA GLN A 48 -7.03 -9.85 -5.79
C GLN A 48 -6.05 -8.79 -6.31
N LEU A 49 -5.64 -7.85 -5.45
CA LEU A 49 -4.68 -6.81 -5.80
C LEU A 49 -3.34 -7.41 -6.26
N VAL A 50 -2.73 -8.31 -5.50
CA VAL A 50 -1.42 -8.86 -5.86
C VAL A 50 -1.47 -9.79 -7.08
N LYS A 51 -2.59 -10.49 -7.27
CA LYS A 51 -2.82 -11.30 -8.47
C LYS A 51 -2.82 -10.43 -9.72
N GLU A 52 -3.57 -9.33 -9.71
CA GLU A 52 -3.63 -8.39 -10.84
C GLU A 52 -2.29 -7.68 -11.07
N LEU A 53 -1.56 -7.28 -10.01
CA LEU A 53 -0.23 -6.70 -10.15
C LEU A 53 0.74 -7.65 -10.84
N LYS A 54 0.75 -8.92 -10.44
CA LYS A 54 1.58 -9.93 -11.09
C LYS A 54 1.19 -10.17 -12.55
N GLU A 55 -0.10 -10.26 -12.85
CA GLU A 55 -0.61 -10.43 -14.20
C GLU A 55 -0.24 -9.25 -15.11
N ALA A 56 -0.29 -8.02 -14.59
CA ALA A 56 0.01 -6.81 -15.35
C ALA A 56 1.51 -6.56 -15.56
N THR A 57 2.36 -6.99 -14.61
CA THR A 57 3.80 -6.64 -14.62
C THR A 57 4.73 -7.82 -14.87
N GLY A 58 4.24 -9.05 -14.73
CA GLY A 58 5.04 -10.27 -14.82
C GLY A 58 5.98 -10.51 -13.63
N LEU A 59 5.97 -9.65 -12.62
CA LEU A 59 6.83 -9.73 -11.44
C LEU A 59 6.03 -10.18 -10.20
N PRO A 60 6.67 -10.87 -9.24
CA PRO A 60 6.06 -11.14 -7.95
C PRO A 60 5.58 -9.85 -7.29
N ALA A 61 4.44 -9.90 -6.61
CA ALA A 61 3.83 -8.75 -5.98
C ALA A 61 3.43 -9.06 -4.52
N ALA A 62 3.41 -8.00 -3.70
CA ALA A 62 2.96 -8.05 -2.32
C ALA A 62 2.16 -6.81 -1.97
N THR A 63 1.26 -6.94 -1.00
CA THR A 63 0.57 -5.81 -0.38
C THR A 63 0.48 -5.97 1.13
N SER A 64 0.48 -4.83 1.81
CA SER A 64 0.18 -4.68 3.23
C SER A 64 -1.21 -4.08 3.33
N PHE A 65 -2.16 -4.83 3.88
CA PHE A 65 -3.56 -4.43 4.01
C PHE A 65 -3.94 -4.15 5.44
N LYS A 66 -4.73 -3.12 5.67
CA LYS A 66 -5.28 -2.81 6.98
C LYS A 66 -6.59 -2.02 6.85
N HIS A 67 -7.61 -2.42 7.63
CA HIS A 67 -8.94 -1.80 7.58
C HIS A 67 -9.52 -1.75 6.16
N VAL A 68 -9.41 -2.88 5.44
CA VAL A 68 -9.97 -3.10 4.10
C VAL A 68 -9.43 -2.12 3.05
N SER A 69 -8.19 -1.68 3.22
CA SER A 69 -7.46 -0.88 2.23
C SER A 69 -5.97 -1.17 2.27
N PRO A 70 -5.26 -1.06 1.15
CA PRO A 70 -3.81 -1.22 1.15
C PRO A 70 -3.13 -0.03 1.85
N ALA A 71 -2.21 -0.32 2.77
CA ALA A 71 -1.24 0.63 3.29
C ALA A 71 -0.03 0.76 2.34
N GLY A 72 0.25 -0.30 1.58
CA GLY A 72 1.28 -0.35 0.56
C GLY A 72 1.06 -1.52 -0.40
N ALA A 73 1.57 -1.37 -1.61
CA ALA A 73 1.57 -2.39 -2.65
C ALA A 73 2.82 -2.23 -3.51
N ALA A 74 3.43 -3.33 -3.94
CA ALA A 74 4.68 -3.28 -4.69
C ALA A 74 4.93 -4.55 -5.50
N ILE A 75 5.80 -4.41 -6.49
CA ILE A 75 6.35 -5.51 -7.29
C ILE A 75 7.80 -5.80 -6.89
N GLY A 76 8.29 -6.98 -7.24
CA GLY A 76 9.58 -7.53 -6.82
C GLY A 76 10.79 -6.93 -7.54
N LYS A 77 10.98 -5.61 -7.48
CA LYS A 77 12.20 -4.95 -7.95
C LYS A 77 13.28 -4.97 -6.85
N PRO A 78 14.57 -5.15 -7.19
CA PRO A 78 15.67 -5.08 -6.22
C PRO A 78 15.65 -3.78 -5.42
N LEU A 79 16.09 -3.85 -4.15
CA LEU A 79 16.21 -2.68 -3.28
C LEU A 79 17.56 -1.99 -3.49
N SER A 80 17.56 -0.65 -3.53
CA SER A 80 18.78 0.15 -3.36
C SER A 80 19.32 0.01 -1.93
N ASP A 81 20.57 0.37 -1.70
CA ASP A 81 21.15 0.30 -0.35
C ASP A 81 20.41 1.22 0.63
N THR A 82 19.96 2.39 0.19
CA THR A 82 19.12 3.28 1.00
C THR A 82 17.79 2.62 1.39
N LEU A 83 17.11 1.95 0.43
CA LEU A 83 15.88 1.24 0.72
C LEU A 83 16.11 0.05 1.66
N LYS A 84 17.21 -0.68 1.51
CA LYS A 84 17.57 -1.75 2.45
C LYS A 84 17.70 -1.21 3.86
N GLN A 85 18.36 -0.06 4.03
CA GLN A 85 18.55 0.58 5.32
C GLN A 85 17.22 0.99 5.96
N ILE A 86 16.36 1.73 5.23
CA ILE A 86 15.07 2.19 5.78
C ILE A 86 14.05 1.08 5.99
N TYR A 87 14.22 -0.08 5.31
CA TYR A 87 13.34 -1.26 5.45
C TYR A 87 13.93 -2.32 6.40
N PHE A 88 15.07 -2.03 7.05
CA PHE A 88 15.77 -2.93 7.96
C PHE A 88 16.12 -4.28 7.34
N THR A 89 16.58 -4.27 6.10
CA THR A 89 16.98 -5.45 5.34
C THR A 89 18.47 -5.48 4.99
N ASP A 90 19.28 -4.61 5.59
CA ASP A 90 20.74 -4.61 5.40
C ASP A 90 21.34 -5.99 5.71
N GLY A 91 22.20 -6.46 4.81
CA GLY A 91 22.88 -7.75 4.97
C GLY A 91 21.97 -8.97 4.83
N VAL A 92 20.72 -8.80 4.43
CA VAL A 92 19.77 -9.89 4.18
C VAL A 92 19.70 -10.19 2.68
N GLU A 93 19.83 -11.44 2.30
CA GLU A 93 19.56 -11.88 0.94
C GLU A 93 18.04 -11.93 0.71
N LEU A 94 17.58 -11.26 -0.34
CA LEU A 94 16.16 -11.11 -0.65
C LEU A 94 15.83 -11.78 -1.98
N SER A 95 14.83 -12.64 -1.97
CA SER A 95 14.16 -13.10 -3.19
C SER A 95 13.35 -11.95 -3.83
N PRO A 96 12.94 -12.05 -5.11
CA PRO A 96 12.05 -11.07 -5.71
C PRO A 96 10.75 -10.85 -4.92
N LEU A 97 10.16 -11.91 -4.37
CA LEU A 97 8.96 -11.81 -3.53
C LEU A 97 9.25 -11.10 -2.21
N ALA A 98 10.39 -11.38 -1.58
CA ALA A 98 10.84 -10.68 -0.38
C ALA A 98 11.09 -9.18 -0.64
N CYS A 99 11.62 -8.82 -1.83
CA CYS A 99 11.74 -7.42 -2.25
C CYS A 99 10.36 -6.75 -2.39
N ALA A 100 9.39 -7.42 -3.01
CA ALA A 100 8.02 -6.92 -3.12
C ALA A 100 7.40 -6.67 -1.74
N TYR A 101 7.53 -7.61 -0.81
CA TYR A 101 7.02 -7.47 0.55
C TYR A 101 7.72 -6.33 1.33
N ALA A 102 9.05 -6.25 1.26
CA ALA A 102 9.80 -5.19 1.92
C ALA A 102 9.37 -3.80 1.42
N ARG A 103 9.13 -3.65 0.12
CA ARG A 103 8.64 -2.41 -0.51
C ARG A 103 7.20 -2.10 -0.12
N ALA A 104 6.30 -3.07 -0.18
CA ALA A 104 4.88 -2.90 0.14
C ALA A 104 4.69 -2.45 1.60
N ARG A 105 5.37 -3.12 2.54
CA ARG A 105 5.33 -2.74 3.96
C ARG A 105 6.11 -1.47 4.25
N GLY A 106 7.25 -1.30 3.59
CA GLY A 106 8.22 -0.24 3.87
C GLY A 106 7.74 1.16 3.50
N ALA A 107 6.81 1.27 2.57
CA ALA A 107 6.29 2.55 2.10
C ALA A 107 5.57 3.34 3.19
N ASP A 108 4.77 2.66 4.01
CA ASP A 108 4.08 3.25 5.16
C ASP A 108 4.18 2.29 6.36
N ARG A 109 5.32 2.33 7.04
CA ARG A 109 5.61 1.43 8.16
C ARG A 109 4.70 1.65 9.36
N MET A 110 4.17 2.86 9.53
CA MET A 110 3.24 3.19 10.60
C MET A 110 1.88 2.52 10.38
N SER A 111 1.31 2.69 9.19
CA SER A 111 0.02 2.05 8.83
C SER A 111 0.13 0.54 8.71
N SER A 112 1.29 0.00 8.35
CA SER A 112 1.53 -1.44 8.20
C SER A 112 1.73 -2.19 9.52
N PHE A 113 1.78 -1.50 10.65
CA PHE A 113 1.84 -2.15 11.96
C PHE A 113 0.53 -2.87 12.26
N GLY A 114 0.60 -4.22 12.37
CA GLY A 114 -0.58 -5.06 12.56
C GLY A 114 -1.41 -5.28 11.28
N ASP A 115 -0.75 -5.27 10.12
CA ASP A 115 -1.33 -5.50 8.81
C ASP A 115 -1.71 -6.97 8.53
N PHE A 116 -2.43 -7.20 7.44
CA PHE A 116 -2.57 -8.49 6.80
C PHE A 116 -1.82 -8.47 5.46
N ILE A 117 -0.96 -9.45 5.25
CA ILE A 117 -0.04 -9.51 4.10
C ILE A 117 -0.65 -10.38 3.01
N SER A 118 -0.60 -9.94 1.76
CA SER A 118 -0.94 -10.78 0.61
C SER A 118 0.25 -10.89 -0.34
N LEU A 119 0.50 -12.11 -0.82
CA LEU A 119 1.62 -12.46 -1.69
C LEU A 119 1.09 -13.13 -2.96
N SER A 120 1.60 -12.74 -4.12
CA SER A 120 1.16 -13.26 -5.41
C SER A 120 1.68 -14.65 -5.74
N ASP A 121 2.75 -15.07 -5.07
CA ASP A 121 3.50 -16.30 -5.33
C ASP A 121 3.65 -17.14 -4.06
N GLU A 122 4.21 -18.35 -4.21
CA GLU A 122 4.59 -19.17 -3.08
C GLU A 122 5.48 -18.37 -2.11
N CYS A 123 5.06 -18.30 -0.85
CA CYS A 123 5.87 -17.66 0.19
C CYS A 123 7.13 -18.51 0.43
N ASP A 124 8.28 -17.95 0.07
CA ASP A 124 9.59 -18.54 0.27
C ASP A 124 10.18 -18.26 1.66
N GLU A 125 11.29 -18.91 1.98
CA GLU A 125 11.97 -18.76 3.26
C GLU A 125 12.41 -17.32 3.52
N ALA A 126 12.97 -16.63 2.50
CA ALA A 126 13.43 -15.25 2.62
C ALA A 126 12.29 -14.29 3.00
N THR A 127 11.13 -14.44 2.36
CA THR A 127 9.93 -13.66 2.65
C THR A 127 9.41 -13.96 4.06
N ALA A 128 9.33 -15.24 4.44
CA ALA A 128 8.89 -15.64 5.77
C ALA A 128 9.79 -15.10 6.90
N LEU A 129 11.10 -15.05 6.67
CA LEU A 129 12.06 -14.48 7.63
C LEU A 129 11.87 -12.98 7.82
N LEU A 130 11.50 -12.24 6.77
CA LEU A 130 11.13 -10.82 6.91
C LEU A 130 9.82 -10.67 7.71
N ILE A 131 8.79 -11.43 7.35
CA ILE A 131 7.48 -11.42 8.03
C ILE A 131 7.65 -11.75 9.52
N LYS A 132 8.52 -12.70 9.87
CA LYS A 132 8.81 -13.07 11.26
C LYS A 132 9.24 -11.88 12.12
N LYS A 133 9.98 -10.94 11.54
CA LYS A 133 10.56 -9.78 12.25
C LYS A 133 9.59 -8.61 12.41
N GLU A 134 8.46 -8.63 11.73
CA GLU A 134 7.49 -7.53 11.71
C GLU A 134 6.23 -7.87 12.52
N VAL A 135 5.50 -6.85 12.98
CA VAL A 135 4.20 -7.03 13.63
C VAL A 135 3.13 -7.04 12.55
N SER A 136 2.50 -8.19 12.35
CA SER A 136 1.40 -8.40 11.39
C SER A 136 0.39 -9.39 11.97
N ASP A 137 -0.82 -9.40 11.43
CA ASP A 137 -1.89 -10.29 11.89
C ASP A 137 -1.89 -11.63 11.17
N GLY A 138 -1.54 -11.63 9.89
CA GLY A 138 -1.50 -12.84 9.10
C GLY A 138 -0.99 -12.62 7.69
N VAL A 139 -0.95 -13.71 6.93
CA VAL A 139 -0.52 -13.73 5.53
C VAL A 139 -1.38 -14.68 4.71
N ILE A 140 -1.70 -14.27 3.48
CA ILE A 140 -2.33 -15.10 2.46
C ILE A 140 -1.40 -15.23 1.24
N ALA A 141 -1.27 -16.45 0.73
CA ALA A 141 -0.49 -16.77 -0.47
C ALA A 141 -1.06 -18.01 -1.16
N PRO A 142 -0.77 -18.23 -2.46
CA PRO A 142 -1.22 -19.43 -3.17
C PRO A 142 -0.53 -20.71 -2.69
N ALA A 143 0.68 -20.59 -2.14
CA ALA A 143 1.43 -21.69 -1.56
C ALA A 143 2.47 -21.19 -0.54
N PHE A 144 3.02 -22.10 0.23
CA PHE A 144 4.10 -21.84 1.19
C PHE A 144 5.14 -22.94 1.10
N SER A 145 6.41 -22.60 0.99
CA SER A 145 7.47 -23.60 1.13
C SER A 145 7.44 -24.21 2.54
N ASN A 146 7.93 -25.43 2.70
CA ASN A 146 7.93 -26.11 4.00
C ASN A 146 8.62 -25.28 5.09
N LYS A 147 9.76 -24.67 4.77
CA LYS A 147 10.50 -23.81 5.70
C LYS A 147 9.74 -22.51 6.01
N ALA A 148 9.16 -21.87 5.02
CA ALA A 148 8.34 -20.67 5.24
C ALA A 148 7.17 -20.98 6.17
N LEU A 149 6.47 -22.07 5.93
CA LEU A 149 5.34 -22.49 6.77
C LEU A 149 5.75 -22.77 8.21
N GLU A 150 6.89 -23.44 8.43
CA GLU A 150 7.45 -23.68 9.76
C GLU A 150 7.75 -22.37 10.50
N ILE A 151 8.44 -21.42 9.83
CA ILE A 151 8.78 -20.12 10.38
C ILE A 151 7.52 -19.33 10.77
N LEU A 152 6.52 -19.30 9.89
CA LEU A 152 5.29 -18.55 10.10
C LEU A 152 4.42 -19.17 11.20
N LYS A 153 4.31 -20.49 11.26
CA LYS A 153 3.57 -21.20 12.32
C LYS A 153 4.13 -20.95 13.72
N ALA A 154 5.44 -20.76 13.84
CA ALA A 154 6.09 -20.46 15.13
C ALA A 154 5.85 -19.02 15.62
N LYS A 155 5.42 -18.11 14.74
CA LYS A 155 5.15 -16.70 15.08
C LYS A 155 3.92 -16.58 15.99
N LYS A 156 3.87 -15.52 16.85
CA LYS A 156 2.78 -15.28 17.83
C LYS A 156 2.50 -16.48 18.74
N ASN A 157 3.56 -17.17 19.20
CA ASN A 157 3.43 -18.37 20.02
C ASN A 157 2.54 -19.45 19.37
N GLY A 158 2.66 -19.65 18.07
CA GLY A 158 1.89 -20.64 17.32
C GLY A 158 0.52 -20.17 16.81
N ASN A 159 0.14 -18.92 17.05
CA ASN A 159 -1.20 -18.39 16.70
C ASN A 159 -1.21 -17.45 15.49
N TYR A 160 -0.08 -17.31 14.78
CA TYR A 160 -0.03 -16.45 13.58
C TYR A 160 -0.96 -16.98 12.49
N CYS A 161 -1.73 -16.10 11.87
CA CYS A 161 -2.68 -16.50 10.85
C CYS A 161 -1.97 -16.75 9.51
N VAL A 162 -2.10 -17.97 8.97
CA VAL A 162 -1.57 -18.37 7.67
C VAL A 162 -2.70 -18.95 6.83
N ILE A 163 -2.98 -18.33 5.69
CA ILE A 163 -4.07 -18.69 4.80
C ILE A 163 -3.50 -19.06 3.43
N GLN A 164 -3.89 -20.22 2.91
CA GLN A 164 -3.65 -20.59 1.52
C GLN A 164 -4.88 -20.28 0.70
N ILE A 165 -4.70 -19.63 -0.47
CA ILE A 165 -5.75 -19.33 -1.44
C ILE A 165 -5.61 -20.28 -2.65
N ASP A 166 -6.74 -20.70 -3.20
CA ASP A 166 -6.76 -21.36 -4.52
C ASP A 166 -6.59 -20.29 -5.62
N PRO A 167 -5.45 -20.26 -6.32
CA PRO A 167 -5.19 -19.25 -7.34
C PRO A 167 -6.06 -19.43 -8.59
N ALA A 168 -6.69 -20.59 -8.78
CA ALA A 168 -7.59 -20.86 -9.90
C ALA A 168 -9.04 -20.43 -9.65
N TYR A 169 -9.36 -20.07 -8.41
CA TYR A 169 -10.72 -19.64 -8.08
C TYR A 169 -11.10 -18.37 -8.84
N VAL A 170 -12.30 -18.40 -9.41
CA VAL A 170 -12.93 -17.26 -10.08
C VAL A 170 -14.20 -16.91 -9.30
N PRO A 171 -14.35 -15.66 -8.84
CA PRO A 171 -15.55 -15.26 -8.13
C PRO A 171 -16.77 -15.26 -9.04
N PRO A 172 -18.01 -15.32 -8.49
CA PRO A 172 -19.24 -15.16 -9.25
C PRO A 172 -19.26 -13.87 -10.08
N ALA A 173 -20.05 -13.89 -11.15
CA ALA A 173 -20.20 -12.74 -12.05
C ALA A 173 -20.88 -11.53 -11.37
N THR A 174 -21.61 -11.77 -10.28
CA THR A 174 -22.25 -10.72 -9.46
C THR A 174 -21.83 -10.85 -8.01
N GLU A 175 -21.82 -9.73 -7.32
CA GLU A 175 -21.57 -9.64 -5.88
C GLU A 175 -22.71 -8.92 -5.16
N VAL A 176 -22.99 -9.32 -3.93
CA VAL A 176 -24.10 -8.81 -3.13
C VAL A 176 -23.57 -8.19 -1.83
N LYS A 177 -23.98 -6.95 -1.59
CA LYS A 177 -23.78 -6.24 -0.32
C LYS A 177 -25.11 -6.04 0.37
N GLN A 178 -25.15 -6.21 1.68
CA GLN A 178 -26.36 -5.99 2.47
C GLN A 178 -26.18 -4.82 3.43
N VAL A 179 -27.13 -3.87 3.39
CA VAL A 179 -27.18 -2.71 4.29
C VAL A 179 -28.61 -2.59 4.82
N PHE A 180 -28.78 -2.57 6.12
CA PHE A 180 -30.10 -2.45 6.78
C PHE A 180 -31.14 -3.49 6.28
N GLY A 181 -30.69 -4.72 5.97
CA GLY A 181 -31.52 -5.79 5.41
C GLY A 181 -31.80 -5.69 3.92
N VAL A 182 -31.47 -4.58 3.26
CA VAL A 182 -31.61 -4.39 1.82
C VAL A 182 -30.36 -4.93 1.12
N LYS A 183 -30.58 -5.76 0.10
CA LYS A 183 -29.51 -6.32 -0.72
C LYS A 183 -29.25 -5.41 -1.94
N PHE A 184 -27.98 -5.14 -2.18
CA PHE A 184 -27.46 -4.45 -3.35
C PHE A 184 -26.69 -5.46 -4.17
N GLU A 185 -27.05 -5.66 -5.43
CA GLU A 185 -26.37 -6.55 -6.36
C GLU A 185 -25.73 -5.73 -7.48
N GLN A 186 -24.52 -6.06 -7.83
CA GLN A 186 -23.79 -5.47 -8.95
C GLN A 186 -22.90 -6.51 -9.63
N GLY A 187 -22.46 -6.23 -10.85
CA GLY A 187 -21.45 -7.05 -11.50
C GLY A 187 -20.12 -6.97 -10.75
N HIS A 188 -19.42 -8.10 -10.63
CA HIS A 188 -18.05 -8.11 -10.11
C HIS A 188 -17.14 -7.25 -11.00
N ASN A 189 -16.23 -6.50 -10.41
CA ASN A 189 -15.34 -5.60 -11.15
C ASN A 189 -14.19 -6.36 -11.83
N PHE A 190 -14.46 -6.94 -13.00
CA PHE A 190 -13.48 -7.64 -13.83
C PHE A 190 -12.69 -6.72 -14.77
N ILE A 191 -12.80 -5.39 -14.63
CA ILE A 191 -12.07 -4.49 -15.50
C ILE A 191 -10.57 -4.74 -15.41
N LYS A 192 -9.96 -4.95 -16.57
CA LYS A 192 -8.51 -5.17 -16.65
C LYS A 192 -7.80 -3.82 -16.77
N ILE A 193 -6.82 -3.61 -15.92
CA ILE A 193 -5.94 -2.43 -15.97
C ILE A 193 -4.66 -2.82 -16.69
N ASP A 194 -4.44 -2.23 -17.87
CA ASP A 194 -3.24 -2.43 -18.69
C ASP A 194 -2.86 -1.13 -19.40
N GLU A 195 -1.88 -1.18 -20.30
CA GLU A 195 -1.39 0.00 -21.03
C GLU A 195 -2.46 0.71 -21.86
N SER A 196 -3.52 0.02 -22.28
CA SER A 196 -4.62 0.66 -23.01
C SER A 196 -5.29 1.77 -22.21
N CYS A 197 -5.28 1.65 -20.88
CA CYS A 197 -5.79 2.67 -19.96
C CYS A 197 -4.97 3.99 -20.01
N LEU A 198 -3.78 3.97 -20.61
CA LEU A 198 -2.85 5.10 -20.66
C LEU A 198 -2.75 5.74 -22.06
N SER A 199 -3.54 5.26 -23.03
CA SER A 199 -3.43 5.66 -24.44
C SER A 199 -3.89 7.10 -24.71
N ASN A 200 -4.82 7.65 -23.92
CA ASN A 200 -5.35 8.99 -24.12
C ASN A 200 -4.59 10.03 -23.29
N ILE A 201 -3.45 10.48 -23.76
CA ILE A 201 -2.65 11.53 -23.12
C ILE A 201 -3.22 12.90 -23.53
N VAL A 202 -3.67 13.69 -22.56
CA VAL A 202 -4.38 14.97 -22.76
C VAL A 202 -3.49 16.20 -22.61
N THR A 203 -2.33 16.11 -21.96
CA THR A 203 -1.35 17.17 -21.77
C THR A 203 -0.49 17.42 -23.02
N LYS A 204 0.23 18.57 -23.06
CA LYS A 204 1.17 18.90 -24.13
C LYS A 204 2.34 17.93 -24.20
N ASN A 205 2.93 17.60 -23.05
CA ASN A 205 3.95 16.55 -22.94
C ASN A 205 3.28 15.18 -23.17
N LYS A 206 3.80 14.44 -24.17
CA LYS A 206 3.30 13.10 -24.55
C LYS A 206 4.27 11.98 -24.22
N ASN A 207 5.43 12.31 -23.65
CA ASN A 207 6.50 11.34 -23.40
C ASN A 207 6.23 10.57 -22.12
N LEU A 208 5.87 9.31 -22.27
CA LEU A 208 5.62 8.37 -21.18
C LEU A 208 6.55 7.17 -21.34
N SER A 209 7.50 7.03 -20.43
CA SER A 209 8.44 5.92 -20.41
C SER A 209 7.78 4.62 -19.93
N GLU A 210 8.40 3.47 -20.21
CA GLU A 210 7.90 2.16 -19.76
C GLU A 210 7.82 2.06 -18.23
N ASP A 211 8.81 2.60 -17.50
CA ASP A 211 8.77 2.61 -16.03
C ASP A 211 7.63 3.48 -15.48
N GLU A 212 7.35 4.62 -16.11
CA GLU A 212 6.22 5.48 -15.74
C GLU A 212 4.88 4.82 -16.04
N LYS A 213 4.75 4.12 -17.18
CA LYS A 213 3.55 3.32 -17.49
C LYS A 213 3.31 2.25 -16.42
N HIS A 214 4.34 1.48 -16.08
CA HIS A 214 4.25 0.48 -15.03
C HIS A 214 3.83 1.08 -13.68
N ASN A 215 4.41 2.22 -13.30
CA ASN A 215 4.04 2.90 -12.06
C ASN A 215 2.57 3.39 -12.07
N LEU A 216 2.07 3.91 -13.19
CA LEU A 216 0.66 4.28 -13.34
C LEU A 216 -0.27 3.07 -13.26
N ILE A 217 0.09 1.94 -13.87
CA ILE A 217 -0.67 0.68 -13.80
C ILE A 217 -0.73 0.18 -12.35
N ILE A 218 0.40 0.20 -11.63
CA ILE A 218 0.44 -0.16 -10.21
C ILE A 218 -0.47 0.76 -9.39
N ALA A 219 -0.46 2.07 -9.65
CA ALA A 219 -1.34 3.01 -8.97
C ALA A 219 -2.82 2.66 -9.20
N LEU A 220 -3.23 2.45 -10.44
CA LEU A 220 -4.63 2.17 -10.79
C LEU A 220 -5.11 0.82 -10.23
N ILE A 221 -4.30 -0.24 -10.30
CA ILE A 221 -4.64 -1.54 -9.70
C ILE A 221 -4.76 -1.42 -8.18
N THR A 222 -3.85 -0.69 -7.53
CA THR A 222 -3.91 -0.44 -6.09
C THR A 222 -5.22 0.27 -5.71
N LEU A 223 -5.63 1.28 -6.50
CA LEU A 223 -6.87 2.02 -6.25
C LEU A 223 -8.14 1.20 -6.46
N LYS A 224 -8.11 0.23 -7.36
CA LYS A 224 -9.24 -0.70 -7.58
C LYS A 224 -9.66 -1.43 -6.29
N TYR A 225 -8.74 -1.59 -5.34
CA TYR A 225 -8.94 -2.26 -4.06
C TYR A 225 -8.79 -1.33 -2.86
N THR A 226 -8.83 -0.01 -3.08
CA THR A 226 -8.72 1.01 -2.03
C THR A 226 -10.06 1.71 -1.85
N GLN A 227 -10.52 1.84 -0.61
CA GLN A 227 -11.79 2.51 -0.31
C GLN A 227 -11.80 3.97 -0.75
N SER A 228 -12.84 4.35 -1.46
CA SER A 228 -12.97 5.67 -2.07
C SER A 228 -13.37 6.76 -1.06
N ASN A 229 -13.03 8.05 -1.33
CA ASN A 229 -12.13 8.50 -2.40
C ASN A 229 -10.72 8.01 -2.15
N SER A 230 -10.02 7.64 -3.20
CA SER A 230 -8.65 7.17 -3.09
C SER A 230 -7.70 7.76 -4.13
N VAL A 231 -6.45 7.97 -3.71
CA VAL A 231 -5.35 8.48 -4.52
C VAL A 231 -4.08 7.71 -4.16
N CYS A 232 -3.26 7.36 -5.14
CA CYS A 232 -2.05 6.57 -4.93
C CYS A 232 -0.85 7.20 -5.64
N TYR A 233 0.20 7.47 -4.88
CA TYR A 233 1.53 7.87 -5.38
C TYR A 233 2.40 6.64 -5.51
N VAL A 234 3.06 6.48 -6.65
CA VAL A 234 3.91 5.31 -6.94
C VAL A 234 5.26 5.78 -7.45
N LYS A 235 6.32 5.14 -6.97
CA LYS A 235 7.69 5.34 -7.47
C LYS A 235 8.44 4.01 -7.47
N ASP A 236 9.19 3.75 -8.53
CA ASP A 236 10.07 2.58 -8.65
C ASP A 236 9.36 1.25 -8.28
N GLY A 237 8.16 1.04 -8.83
CA GLY A 237 7.42 -0.21 -8.65
C GLY A 237 6.75 -0.40 -7.29
N GLN A 238 6.60 0.65 -6.49
CA GLN A 238 5.93 0.58 -5.19
C GLN A 238 5.05 1.79 -4.93
N ALA A 239 3.88 1.57 -4.34
CA ALA A 239 3.08 2.64 -3.77
C ALA A 239 3.83 3.26 -2.59
N ILE A 240 4.02 4.57 -2.62
CA ILE A 240 4.76 5.32 -1.60
C ILE A 240 3.85 6.19 -0.73
N GLY A 241 2.60 6.38 -1.16
CA GLY A 241 1.58 7.08 -0.38
C GLY A 241 0.19 6.76 -0.92
N ILE A 242 -0.68 6.22 -0.07
CA ILE A 242 -2.06 5.88 -0.41
C ILE A 242 -2.99 6.65 0.53
N GLY A 243 -3.91 7.43 -0.04
CA GLY A 243 -5.04 8.03 0.65
C GLY A 243 -6.29 7.19 0.39
N ALA A 244 -7.01 6.83 1.43
CA ALA A 244 -8.19 5.99 1.36
C ALA A 244 -9.34 6.57 2.17
N GLY A 245 -10.59 6.34 1.74
CA GLY A 245 -11.79 6.62 2.50
C GLY A 245 -12.05 8.10 2.76
N GLN A 246 -11.53 9.00 1.94
CA GLN A 246 -11.68 10.44 2.15
C GLN A 246 -12.91 10.99 1.43
N GLN A 247 -13.66 11.86 2.10
CA GLN A 247 -14.86 12.49 1.52
C GLN A 247 -14.52 13.59 0.50
N SER A 248 -13.35 14.22 0.64
CA SER A 248 -12.87 15.27 -0.28
C SER A 248 -11.67 14.78 -1.09
N ARG A 249 -11.71 14.97 -2.42
CA ARG A 249 -10.60 14.61 -3.32
C ARG A 249 -9.30 15.32 -2.93
N VAL A 250 -9.34 16.61 -2.64
CA VAL A 250 -8.14 17.38 -2.28
C VAL A 250 -7.55 16.91 -0.94
N HIS A 251 -8.39 16.55 0.03
CA HIS A 251 -7.91 15.99 1.31
C HIS A 251 -7.26 14.64 1.09
N CYS A 252 -7.82 13.82 0.21
CA CYS A 252 -7.23 12.54 -0.17
C CYS A 252 -5.86 12.72 -0.82
N THR A 253 -5.74 13.64 -1.77
CA THR A 253 -4.47 13.97 -2.46
C THR A 253 -3.42 14.49 -1.46
N ARG A 254 -3.83 15.31 -0.49
CA ARG A 254 -2.94 15.81 0.57
C ARG A 254 -2.46 14.70 1.49
N LEU A 255 -3.35 13.84 1.96
CA LEU A 255 -3.02 12.72 2.84
C LEU A 255 -2.05 11.74 2.17
N ALA A 256 -2.37 11.31 0.94
CA ALA A 256 -1.50 10.43 0.17
C ALA A 256 -0.15 11.07 -0.12
N GLY A 257 -0.14 12.36 -0.49
CA GLY A 257 1.09 13.12 -0.72
C GLY A 257 1.94 13.27 0.55
N GLN A 258 1.35 13.48 1.71
CA GLN A 258 2.08 13.54 2.97
C GLN A 258 2.78 12.21 3.29
N LYS A 259 2.10 11.08 3.06
CA LYS A 259 2.71 9.75 3.21
C LYS A 259 3.88 9.55 2.24
N ALA A 260 3.72 9.96 0.98
CA ALA A 260 4.79 9.91 -0.02
C ALA A 260 5.99 10.80 0.38
N ASP A 261 5.72 12.00 0.90
CA ASP A 261 6.74 12.92 1.41
C ASP A 261 7.48 12.29 2.61
N ASN A 262 6.77 11.68 3.55
CA ASN A 262 7.38 10.99 4.70
C ASN A 262 8.28 9.84 4.25
N TRP A 263 7.85 9.05 3.26
CA TRP A 263 8.69 8.00 2.69
C TRP A 263 10.00 8.55 2.11
N TRP A 264 9.96 9.70 1.43
CA TRP A 264 11.16 10.33 0.87
C TRP A 264 12.03 10.98 1.95
N LEU A 265 11.43 11.64 2.96
CA LEU A 265 12.14 12.23 4.09
C LEU A 265 12.91 11.18 4.92
N ARG A 266 12.36 9.95 5.06
CA ARG A 266 13.05 8.84 5.73
C ARG A 266 14.38 8.46 5.08
N GLN A 267 14.59 8.81 3.81
CA GLN A 267 15.80 8.54 3.04
C GLN A 267 16.83 9.69 3.14
N SER A 268 16.51 10.79 3.81
CA SER A 268 17.44 11.92 3.97
C SER A 268 18.64 11.54 4.83
N PRO A 269 19.84 12.12 4.56
CA PRO A 269 21.02 11.90 5.39
C PRO A 269 20.77 12.19 6.87
N LYS A 270 19.92 13.17 7.16
CA LYS A 270 19.59 13.57 8.54
C LYS A 270 18.83 12.47 9.29
N VAL A 271 17.92 11.77 8.63
CA VAL A 271 17.19 10.62 9.20
C VAL A 271 18.07 9.36 9.23
N LEU A 272 18.82 9.09 8.15
CA LEU A 272 19.73 7.95 8.09
C LEU A 272 20.84 8.04 9.15
N GLY A 273 21.24 9.26 9.54
CA GLY A 273 22.25 9.53 10.55
C GLY A 273 21.76 9.47 12.00
N LEU A 274 20.47 9.23 12.26
CA LEU A 274 19.92 9.12 13.61
C LEU A 274 20.57 7.95 14.38
N GLN A 275 21.10 8.23 15.57
CA GLN A 275 21.75 7.24 16.43
C GLN A 275 20.79 6.78 17.51
N PHE A 276 20.23 5.60 17.35
CA PHE A 276 19.31 5.01 18.31
C PHE A 276 20.03 4.28 19.44
N VAL A 277 19.41 4.24 20.63
CA VAL A 277 19.90 3.44 21.75
C VAL A 277 19.93 1.95 21.40
N ASP A 278 20.84 1.20 22.00
CA ASP A 278 20.98 -0.22 21.77
C ASP A 278 19.73 -0.97 22.23
N GLY A 279 19.28 -1.93 21.42
CA GLY A 279 18.11 -2.75 21.73
C GLY A 279 16.74 -2.08 21.51
N ILE A 280 16.68 -0.88 20.93
CA ILE A 280 15.41 -0.26 20.56
C ILE A 280 14.62 -1.18 19.62
N LYS A 281 13.35 -1.37 19.88
CA LYS A 281 12.47 -2.18 19.02
C LYS A 281 12.18 -1.46 17.71
N ARG A 282 11.95 -2.22 16.63
CA ARG A 282 11.63 -1.65 15.30
C ARG A 282 10.43 -0.71 15.34
N ALA A 283 9.36 -1.09 16.01
CA ALA A 283 8.15 -0.27 16.13
C ALA A 283 8.43 1.07 16.83
N ASP A 284 9.21 1.06 17.90
CA ASP A 284 9.59 2.29 18.64
C ASP A 284 10.51 3.18 17.79
N ARG A 285 11.41 2.57 17.02
CA ARG A 285 12.27 3.28 16.07
C ARG A 285 11.46 3.90 14.94
N ASP A 286 10.52 3.16 14.35
CA ASP A 286 9.63 3.68 13.30
C ASP A 286 8.79 4.84 13.79
N ASN A 287 8.21 4.73 14.99
CA ASN A 287 7.44 5.80 15.62
C ASN A 287 8.30 7.03 15.90
N ALA A 288 9.51 6.85 16.42
CA ALA A 288 10.42 7.96 16.69
C ALA A 288 10.82 8.71 15.40
N ILE A 289 11.06 7.99 14.30
CA ILE A 289 11.34 8.60 13.00
C ILE A 289 10.13 9.37 12.50
N ASP A 290 8.93 8.79 12.60
CA ASP A 290 7.69 9.42 12.14
C ASP A 290 7.44 10.75 12.87
N VAL A 291 7.55 10.76 14.20
CA VAL A 291 7.43 11.98 15.00
C VAL A 291 8.55 12.98 14.67
N TYR A 292 9.80 12.51 14.52
CA TYR A 292 10.95 13.38 14.22
C TYR A 292 10.84 14.11 12.89
N ILE A 293 10.29 13.45 11.86
CA ILE A 293 10.05 14.08 10.56
C ILE A 293 8.73 14.88 10.50
N GLY A 294 7.84 14.66 11.47
CA GLY A 294 6.53 15.32 11.59
C GLY A 294 6.61 16.76 12.09
N GLU A 295 5.45 17.33 12.35
CA GLU A 295 5.33 18.68 12.95
C GLU A 295 5.48 18.62 14.48
N GLU A 296 5.20 17.46 15.09
CA GLU A 296 5.30 17.23 16.54
C GLU A 296 6.69 16.74 16.98
N TYR A 297 7.75 17.06 16.22
CA TYR A 297 9.12 16.61 16.50
C TYR A 297 9.63 16.99 17.90
N GLU A 298 9.08 18.04 18.52
CA GLU A 298 9.41 18.48 19.86
C GLU A 298 9.17 17.38 20.90
N ASP A 299 8.15 16.53 20.70
CA ASP A 299 7.80 15.45 21.64
C ASP A 299 8.92 14.42 21.78
N VAL A 300 9.56 14.08 20.66
CA VAL A 300 10.65 13.09 20.63
C VAL A 300 12.00 13.73 21.01
N LEU A 301 12.15 15.04 20.90
CA LEU A 301 13.35 15.80 21.24
C LEU A 301 13.30 16.43 22.65
N ALA A 302 12.17 16.29 23.38
CA ALA A 302 12.03 16.79 24.75
C ALA A 302 12.99 16.11 25.73
N GLU A 303 13.39 16.85 26.77
CA GLU A 303 14.17 16.27 27.87
C GLU A 303 13.43 15.12 28.56
N GLY A 304 14.14 14.03 28.81
CA GLY A 304 13.56 12.79 29.34
C GLY A 304 12.94 11.88 28.27
N SER A 305 12.65 12.39 27.07
CA SER A 305 12.15 11.60 25.94
C SER A 305 13.29 11.15 25.02
N TRP A 306 14.10 12.10 24.52
CA TRP A 306 15.14 11.78 23.57
C TRP A 306 16.20 10.79 24.10
N GLN A 307 16.54 10.84 25.40
CA GLN A 307 17.52 9.94 26.01
C GLN A 307 17.10 8.47 26.01
N ARG A 308 15.79 8.20 25.93
CA ARG A 308 15.26 6.83 25.84
C ARG A 308 15.29 6.28 24.43
N ILE A 309 15.50 7.14 23.44
CA ILE A 309 15.36 6.82 22.01
C ILE A 309 16.71 6.93 21.30
N PHE A 310 17.45 8.01 21.56
CA PHE A 310 18.68 8.34 20.85
C PHE A 310 19.90 8.30 21.78
N LYS A 311 21.06 7.90 21.22
CA LYS A 311 22.37 7.98 21.92
C LYS A 311 22.85 9.42 22.04
N VAL A 312 22.53 10.24 21.03
CA VAL A 312 22.85 11.66 20.96
C VAL A 312 21.58 12.39 20.55
N LYS A 313 21.29 13.52 21.22
CA LYS A 313 20.12 14.33 20.87
C LYS A 313 20.24 14.81 19.42
N PRO A 314 19.28 14.43 18.54
CA PRO A 314 19.30 14.89 17.17
C PRO A 314 19.07 16.40 17.06
N GLU A 315 19.65 17.03 16.05
CA GLU A 315 19.26 18.37 15.65
C GLU A 315 17.86 18.34 15.01
N VAL A 316 17.14 19.44 15.12
CA VAL A 316 15.81 19.59 14.48
C VAL A 316 15.96 19.45 12.96
N PHE A 317 15.08 18.66 12.36
CA PHE A 317 14.94 18.63 10.90
C PHE A 317 14.03 19.78 10.48
N THR A 318 14.63 20.91 10.12
CA THR A 318 13.91 22.15 9.87
C THR A 318 13.01 22.06 8.65
N ARG A 319 12.02 22.94 8.59
CA ARG A 319 11.08 23.01 7.46
C ARG A 319 11.80 23.31 6.13
N GLU A 320 12.82 24.16 6.17
CA GLU A 320 13.67 24.51 5.04
C GLU A 320 14.44 23.28 4.52
N GLU A 321 15.11 22.55 5.41
CA GLU A 321 15.83 21.33 5.06
C GLU A 321 14.89 20.25 4.48
N LYS A 322 13.71 20.07 5.08
CA LYS A 322 12.68 19.15 4.53
C LYS A 322 12.27 19.56 3.12
N LYS A 323 12.00 20.86 2.90
CA LYS A 323 11.62 21.39 1.58
C LYS A 323 12.72 21.20 0.55
N GLU A 324 13.98 21.43 0.89
CA GLU A 324 15.12 21.20 0.00
C GLU A 324 15.29 19.72 -0.35
N TRP A 325 15.07 18.82 0.61
CA TRP A 325 15.12 17.39 0.35
C TRP A 325 13.96 16.91 -0.52
N LEU A 326 12.74 17.35 -0.24
CA LEU A 326 11.55 17.03 -1.02
C LEU A 326 11.66 17.51 -2.47
N ALA A 327 12.27 18.66 -2.70
CA ALA A 327 12.48 19.19 -4.06
C ALA A 327 13.39 18.31 -4.95
N LYS A 328 14.14 17.37 -4.36
CA LYS A 328 14.96 16.40 -5.11
C LYS A 328 14.16 15.16 -5.56
N ASN A 329 12.94 14.99 -5.06
CA ASN A 329 12.09 13.88 -5.49
C ASN A 329 11.47 14.18 -6.85
N THR A 330 11.55 13.23 -7.76
CA THR A 330 10.97 13.30 -9.11
C THR A 330 10.51 11.91 -9.58
N ASP A 331 9.96 11.80 -10.76
CA ASP A 331 9.54 10.54 -11.38
C ASP A 331 8.52 9.77 -10.55
N VAL A 332 7.65 10.50 -9.86
CA VAL A 332 6.53 9.94 -9.11
C VAL A 332 5.30 9.89 -10.02
N ALA A 333 4.64 8.74 -10.05
CA ALA A 333 3.36 8.56 -10.72
C ALA A 333 2.21 8.77 -9.73
N LEU A 334 1.12 9.35 -10.22
CA LEU A 334 -0.10 9.57 -9.44
C LEU A 334 -1.30 8.94 -10.14
N GLY A 335 -2.03 8.07 -9.43
CA GLY A 335 -3.34 7.58 -9.83
C GLY A 335 -4.46 8.18 -8.98
N SER A 336 -5.63 8.34 -9.58
CA SER A 336 -6.86 8.74 -8.88
C SER A 336 -8.02 7.83 -9.29
N ASP A 337 -8.83 7.40 -8.33
CA ASP A 337 -10.00 6.53 -8.58
C ASP A 337 -11.19 7.26 -9.23
N ALA A 338 -11.17 8.60 -9.27
CA ALA A 338 -12.11 9.44 -10.00
C ALA A 338 -11.42 10.72 -10.48
N PHE A 339 -12.14 11.57 -11.21
CA PHE A 339 -11.57 12.82 -11.75
C PHE A 339 -11.10 13.78 -10.66
N PHE A 340 -10.07 14.57 -10.97
CA PHE A 340 -9.67 15.70 -10.17
C PHE A 340 -10.60 16.90 -10.47
N PRO A 341 -11.30 17.46 -9.44
CA PRO A 341 -12.25 18.55 -9.69
C PRO A 341 -11.57 19.92 -9.92
N PHE A 342 -10.33 20.09 -9.44
CA PHE A 342 -9.60 21.37 -9.50
C PHE A 342 -8.10 21.16 -9.64
N GLY A 343 -7.40 22.16 -10.19
CA GLY A 343 -5.95 22.16 -10.37
C GLY A 343 -5.13 22.13 -9.07
N ASP A 344 -5.71 22.45 -7.91
CA ASP A 344 -5.05 22.41 -6.60
C ASP A 344 -4.55 21.00 -6.23
N ASN A 345 -5.23 19.94 -6.72
CA ASN A 345 -4.77 18.57 -6.61
C ASN A 345 -3.44 18.36 -7.35
N ILE A 346 -3.29 18.93 -8.51
CA ILE A 346 -2.07 18.84 -9.34
C ILE A 346 -0.95 19.68 -8.72
N GLU A 347 -1.26 20.88 -8.20
CA GLU A 347 -0.31 21.70 -7.44
C GLU A 347 0.23 20.93 -6.22
N ARG A 348 -0.64 20.21 -5.50
CA ARG A 348 -0.20 19.35 -4.38
C ARG A 348 0.67 18.21 -4.84
N ALA A 349 0.29 17.53 -5.92
CA ALA A 349 1.02 16.41 -6.49
C ALA A 349 2.44 16.81 -6.93
N HIS A 350 2.57 17.97 -7.56
CA HIS A 350 3.87 18.52 -7.97
C HIS A 350 4.86 18.62 -6.81
N LYS A 351 4.41 19.05 -5.63
CA LYS A 351 5.26 19.19 -4.43
C LYS A 351 5.84 17.85 -3.93
N SER A 352 5.25 16.74 -4.31
CA SER A 352 5.73 15.38 -3.99
C SER A 352 6.50 14.72 -5.14
N GLY A 353 6.89 15.49 -6.17
CA GLY A 353 7.71 14.99 -7.29
C GLY A 353 6.93 14.29 -8.39
N VAL A 354 5.61 14.45 -8.48
CA VAL A 354 4.79 13.83 -9.52
C VAL A 354 5.13 14.41 -10.89
N THR A 355 5.36 13.53 -11.85
CA THR A 355 5.62 13.86 -13.27
C THR A 355 4.59 13.25 -14.21
N VAL A 356 3.91 12.18 -13.80
CA VAL A 356 2.91 11.49 -14.62
C VAL A 356 1.66 11.17 -13.81
N ILE A 357 0.49 11.29 -14.44
CA ILE A 357 -0.83 11.18 -13.80
C ILE A 357 -1.76 10.31 -14.64
N ALA A 358 -2.54 9.44 -14.00
CA ALA A 358 -3.67 8.76 -14.62
C ALA A 358 -4.95 8.99 -13.79
N GLN A 359 -6.01 9.43 -14.47
CA GLN A 359 -7.34 9.68 -13.89
C GLN A 359 -8.43 9.49 -14.95
N PRO A 360 -9.70 9.33 -14.57
CA PRO A 360 -10.76 9.15 -15.56
C PRO A 360 -11.01 10.36 -16.45
N GLY A 361 -10.84 11.58 -15.98
CA GLY A 361 -11.39 12.78 -16.64
C GLY A 361 -12.90 12.90 -16.45
N GLY A 362 -13.54 13.84 -17.13
CA GLY A 362 -14.98 14.06 -17.09
C GLY A 362 -15.44 15.12 -16.09
N SER A 363 -14.53 15.89 -15.53
CA SER A 363 -14.86 17.10 -14.75
C SER A 363 -15.21 18.27 -15.69
N VAL A 364 -16.13 19.10 -15.27
CA VAL A 364 -16.43 20.40 -15.96
C VAL A 364 -15.23 21.35 -15.98
N ARG A 365 -14.18 21.05 -15.21
CA ARG A 365 -12.95 21.83 -15.09
C ARG A 365 -11.70 21.07 -15.55
N ASP A 366 -11.85 20.06 -16.41
CA ASP A 366 -10.74 19.30 -16.96
C ASP A 366 -9.70 20.18 -17.65
N ASP A 367 -10.14 21.27 -18.32
CA ASP A 367 -9.28 22.28 -18.93
C ASP A 367 -8.30 22.91 -17.92
N GLN A 368 -8.76 23.32 -16.74
CA GLN A 368 -7.92 23.89 -15.68
C GLN A 368 -6.97 22.84 -15.08
N VAL A 369 -7.43 21.62 -14.95
CA VAL A 369 -6.60 20.51 -14.44
C VAL A 369 -5.47 20.20 -15.41
N ILE A 370 -5.76 20.12 -16.72
CA ILE A 370 -4.78 19.92 -17.80
C ILE A 370 -3.81 21.12 -17.86
N GLU A 371 -4.29 22.36 -17.81
CA GLU A 371 -3.44 23.55 -17.80
C GLU A 371 -2.45 23.55 -16.64
N THR A 372 -2.89 23.13 -15.45
CA THR A 372 -2.00 23.01 -14.28
C THR A 372 -0.95 21.93 -14.48
N ALA A 373 -1.30 20.78 -15.07
CA ALA A 373 -0.34 19.74 -15.41
C ALA A 373 0.67 20.21 -16.47
N ASP A 374 0.21 20.93 -17.50
CA ASP A 374 1.06 21.52 -18.53
C ASP A 374 2.04 22.56 -17.97
N LYS A 375 1.63 23.35 -17.00
CA LYS A 375 2.50 24.31 -16.27
C LYS A 375 3.76 23.66 -15.72
N TYR A 376 3.65 22.40 -15.27
CA TYR A 376 4.74 21.61 -14.70
C TYR A 376 5.32 20.58 -15.66
N ASN A 377 4.99 20.66 -16.95
CA ASN A 377 5.43 19.71 -17.98
C ASN A 377 5.10 18.25 -17.65
N MET A 378 4.01 18.01 -16.93
CA MET A 378 3.56 16.66 -16.59
C MET A 378 2.91 15.96 -17.78
N VAL A 379 2.89 14.63 -17.75
CA VAL A 379 2.05 13.80 -18.62
C VAL A 379 0.79 13.41 -17.87
N MET A 380 -0.39 13.62 -18.45
CA MET A 380 -1.67 13.20 -17.89
C MET A 380 -2.45 12.34 -18.88
N CYS A 381 -2.87 11.17 -18.42
CA CYS A 381 -3.73 10.24 -19.16
C CYS A 381 -5.16 10.29 -18.61
N PHE A 382 -6.14 10.37 -19.49
CA PHE A 382 -7.56 10.17 -19.18
C PHE A 382 -7.98 8.77 -19.60
N ASN A 383 -8.26 7.90 -18.62
CA ASN A 383 -8.62 6.51 -18.87
C ASN A 383 -10.13 6.26 -18.97
N GLY A 384 -10.97 7.24 -18.60
CA GLY A 384 -12.43 7.10 -18.61
C GLY A 384 -13.00 6.09 -17.60
N ILE A 385 -12.16 5.56 -16.71
CA ILE A 385 -12.51 4.48 -15.78
C ILE A 385 -12.58 5.00 -14.36
N ARG A 386 -13.76 4.97 -13.75
CA ARG A 386 -13.93 5.22 -12.32
C ARG A 386 -13.69 3.92 -11.55
N LEU A 387 -12.85 3.98 -10.52
CA LEU A 387 -12.44 2.83 -9.72
C LEU A 387 -12.99 2.88 -8.28
N PHE A 388 -14.20 3.35 -8.08
CA PHE A 388 -14.80 3.40 -6.75
C PHE A 388 -14.93 2.01 -6.14
N HIS A 389 -14.52 1.93 -4.89
CA HIS A 389 -14.58 0.72 -4.07
C HIS A 389 -15.17 1.07 -2.69
N HIS A 390 -16.24 0.38 -2.33
CA HIS A 390 -16.99 0.63 -1.09
C HIS A 390 -17.34 -0.67 -0.35
#